data_f1d6d1a3cd5f8171b94c8224973c7e82
#
_entry.id   f1d6d1a3cd5f8171b94c8224973c7e82
#
_cell.length_a   1.000
_cell.length_b   1.000
_cell.length_c   1.000
_cell.angle_alpha   90.00
_cell.angle_beta   90.00
_cell.angle_gamma   90.00
#
_symmetry.space_group_name_H-M   'P 1'
#
loop_
_entity.id
_entity.type
_entity.pdbx_description
1 polymer ?
#
loop_
_entity_poly.entity_id
_entity_poly.type
_entity_poly.pdbx_seq_one_letter_code
_entity_poly.pdbx_strand_id
1 'polypeptide(L)'
;WVQGRDPEVHIASDLRRFDHFGWSDDFDYEINEERKQVTLSSPSSEHARIAQHNGDQGCSVLPRGMSDIQFTPSDVGRDWPDSSQMAWPMGEVPTGSDLPAEVDVSELEQALDWAMANHEHGQNTRAFLVLYRGQIIGERYAPDIPRDMPHLSWSQGKSITSALVGVLIEQGALALHQPAPVPEWEGDERGKITIANLLRMSSGLDFNNYGLGNENSLSIDNHHFRIYFDGIDVFEHAVSFPLATEPGTRWSYLNSDPLMLGRIIRQAVEGRGEDYHAFPWVALFDRIGIKNAVLETDAWGNFILTGYDYMSARDWARFGLLHLQDGIWEGERILPEGWVDFVRTPAPASESSNYGGQFWLNAGGAYDRIPTDAFWPSGFMGQNTVIIPSRDLVIVRLGPSPGGGATYMNEYVGRVLDAIEQVDTM
;
A
#
# COMPACT_ATOMS: atom_id res chain seq x y z
N TRP A 1 -11.42 12.11 -10.33
CA TRP A 1 -11.10 11.25 -11.47
C TRP A 1 -10.71 9.84 -11.04
N VAL A 2 -9.74 9.65 -10.15
CA VAL A 2 -9.26 8.31 -9.75
C VAL A 2 -10.38 7.41 -9.22
N GLN A 3 -11.25 7.93 -8.37
CA GLN A 3 -12.33 7.15 -7.73
C GLN A 3 -13.69 7.32 -8.42
N GLY A 4 -13.81 8.19 -9.42
CA GLY A 4 -15.09 8.51 -10.07
C GLY A 4 -16.15 9.11 -9.16
N ARG A 5 -15.77 9.68 -8.00
CA ARG A 5 -16.68 10.24 -7.00
C ARG A 5 -16.93 11.73 -7.24
N ASP A 6 -18.10 12.18 -6.87
CA ASP A 6 -18.43 13.61 -6.84
C ASP A 6 -17.48 14.35 -5.87
N PRO A 7 -16.83 15.46 -6.30
CA PRO A 7 -15.88 16.20 -5.46
C PRO A 7 -16.47 16.69 -4.14
N GLU A 8 -17.72 17.15 -4.13
CA GLU A 8 -18.37 17.63 -2.90
C GLU A 8 -18.58 16.51 -1.89
N VAL A 9 -19.01 15.32 -2.37
CA VAL A 9 -19.15 14.14 -1.53
C VAL A 9 -17.79 13.69 -1.00
N HIS A 10 -16.76 13.74 -1.84
CA HIS A 10 -15.40 13.36 -1.44
C HIS A 10 -14.85 14.30 -0.37
N ILE A 11 -14.95 15.61 -0.57
CA ILE A 11 -14.53 16.63 0.40
C ILE A 11 -15.26 16.43 1.73
N ALA A 12 -16.58 16.29 1.69
CA ALA A 12 -17.38 16.13 2.90
C ALA A 12 -17.10 14.84 3.65
N SER A 13 -16.88 13.72 2.94
CA SER A 13 -16.69 12.40 3.57
C SER A 13 -15.26 12.11 3.98
N ASP A 14 -14.28 12.66 3.28
CA ASP A 14 -12.88 12.31 3.44
C ASP A 14 -12.07 13.45 4.05
N LEU A 15 -12.10 14.64 3.49
CA LEU A 15 -11.24 15.74 3.95
C LEU A 15 -11.73 16.35 5.26
N ARG A 16 -13.04 16.63 5.41
CA ARG A 16 -13.58 17.22 6.66
C ARG A 16 -13.49 16.31 7.88
N ARG A 17 -13.28 15.00 7.70
CA ARG A 17 -13.02 14.08 8.82
C ARG A 17 -11.59 14.16 9.34
N PHE A 18 -10.69 14.85 8.64
CA PHE A 18 -9.33 15.12 9.06
C PHE A 18 -9.18 16.34 9.99
N ASP A 19 -10.25 16.83 10.60
CA ASP A 19 -10.23 17.92 11.60
C ASP A 19 -9.20 17.71 12.73
N HIS A 20 -8.78 16.46 12.95
CA HIS A 20 -7.68 16.14 13.87
C HIS A 20 -6.34 16.76 13.49
N PHE A 21 -6.18 17.18 12.25
CA PHE A 21 -4.95 17.81 11.75
C PHE A 21 -5.02 19.34 11.76
N GLY A 22 -6.10 19.93 12.30
CA GLY A 22 -6.29 21.38 12.34
C GLY A 22 -6.40 21.99 10.94
N TRP A 23 -6.85 21.21 9.96
CA TRP A 23 -7.15 21.71 8.63
C TRP A 23 -8.41 22.57 8.72
N SER A 24 -8.24 23.87 8.48
CA SER A 24 -9.38 24.80 8.48
C SER A 24 -10.33 24.46 7.33
N ASP A 25 -11.62 24.63 7.58
CA ASP A 25 -12.65 24.60 6.53
C ASP A 25 -12.52 25.76 5.52
N ASP A 26 -11.52 26.63 5.71
CA ASP A 26 -11.28 27.81 4.89
C ASP A 26 -10.36 27.49 3.72
N PHE A 27 -10.85 26.72 2.76
CA PHE A 27 -10.21 26.57 1.47
C PHE A 27 -11.24 26.64 0.35
N ASP A 28 -10.83 27.22 -0.77
CA ASP A 28 -11.54 27.20 -2.03
C ASP A 28 -10.85 26.24 -3.00
N TYR A 29 -11.61 25.65 -3.89
CA TYR A 29 -11.04 24.84 -4.96
C TYR A 29 -11.64 25.18 -6.32
N GLU A 30 -10.82 25.03 -7.35
CA GLU A 30 -11.19 25.18 -8.75
C GLU A 30 -10.81 23.91 -9.51
N ILE A 31 -11.76 23.40 -10.33
CA ILE A 31 -11.54 22.24 -11.20
C ILE A 31 -11.41 22.73 -12.63
N ASN A 32 -10.29 22.40 -13.26
CA ASN A 32 -10.05 22.61 -14.69
C ASN A 32 -10.15 21.26 -15.41
N GLU A 33 -11.27 20.98 -16.01
CA GLU A 33 -11.55 19.70 -16.69
C GLU A 33 -10.70 19.51 -17.96
N GLU A 34 -10.35 20.58 -18.67
CA GLU A 34 -9.52 20.50 -19.88
C GLU A 34 -8.09 20.05 -19.53
N ARG A 35 -7.53 20.61 -18.47
CA ARG A 35 -6.19 20.29 -17.99
C ARG A 35 -6.18 19.11 -16.99
N LYS A 36 -7.34 18.65 -16.58
CA LYS A 36 -7.50 17.67 -15.49
C LYS A 36 -6.76 18.09 -14.20
N GLN A 37 -6.91 19.34 -13.81
CA GLN A 37 -6.24 19.93 -12.65
C GLN A 37 -7.25 20.37 -11.59
N VAL A 38 -6.86 20.23 -10.34
CA VAL A 38 -7.53 20.85 -9.20
C VAL A 38 -6.57 21.83 -8.56
N THR A 39 -7.02 23.08 -8.42
CA THR A 39 -6.30 24.12 -7.69
C THR A 39 -6.96 24.32 -6.34
N LEU A 40 -6.21 24.15 -5.27
CA LEU A 40 -6.64 24.40 -3.90
C LEU A 40 -6.02 25.71 -3.42
N SER A 41 -6.83 26.63 -2.90
CA SER A 41 -6.39 27.90 -2.32
C SER A 41 -6.99 28.10 -0.93
N SER A 42 -6.30 28.86 -0.09
CA SER A 42 -6.76 29.20 1.25
C SER A 42 -6.51 30.69 1.51
N PRO A 43 -7.45 31.42 2.13
CA PRO A 43 -7.26 32.82 2.53
C PRO A 43 -6.07 33.02 3.48
N SER A 44 -5.67 31.98 4.21
CA SER A 44 -4.53 32.00 5.12
C SER A 44 -3.19 31.72 4.43
N SER A 45 -3.18 31.40 3.13
CA SER A 45 -1.96 31.06 2.36
C SER A 45 -1.84 31.91 1.11
N GLU A 46 -0.67 32.53 0.91
CA GLU A 46 -0.36 33.26 -0.34
C GLU A 46 -0.18 32.34 -1.57
N HIS A 47 -0.18 31.02 -1.36
CA HIS A 47 0.13 30.04 -2.40
C HIS A 47 -0.99 29.02 -2.57
N ALA A 48 -1.49 28.92 -3.79
CA ALA A 48 -2.32 27.81 -4.20
C ALA A 48 -1.50 26.51 -4.36
N ARG A 49 -2.17 25.36 -4.22
CA ARG A 49 -1.64 24.03 -4.55
C ARG A 49 -2.37 23.49 -5.75
N ILE A 50 -1.64 22.91 -6.67
CA ILE A 50 -2.20 22.31 -7.88
C ILE A 50 -1.92 20.81 -7.84
N ALA A 51 -2.95 20.00 -8.08
CA ALA A 51 -2.82 18.59 -8.39
C ALA A 51 -3.29 18.34 -9.82
N GLN A 52 -2.54 17.55 -10.57
CA GLN A 52 -2.83 17.20 -11.96
C GLN A 52 -3.04 15.70 -12.11
N HIS A 53 -4.13 15.31 -12.76
CA HIS A 53 -4.41 13.91 -13.08
C HIS A 53 -3.72 13.51 -14.39
N ASN A 54 -2.99 12.40 -14.37
CA ASN A 54 -2.07 11.92 -15.41
C ASN A 54 -2.46 10.53 -15.94
N GLY A 55 -3.76 10.25 -16.03
CA GLY A 55 -4.21 8.92 -16.49
C GLY A 55 -3.85 7.80 -15.51
N ASP A 56 -3.21 6.76 -16.01
CA ASP A 56 -2.83 5.57 -15.22
C ASP A 56 -1.82 5.85 -14.09
N GLN A 57 -1.08 6.97 -14.17
CA GLN A 57 -0.18 7.45 -13.12
C GLN A 57 -0.89 8.33 -12.07
N GLY A 58 -2.23 8.29 -12.02
CA GLY A 58 -3.04 8.95 -11.01
C GLY A 58 -2.85 10.47 -10.97
N CYS A 59 -2.72 11.04 -9.78
CA CYS A 59 -2.55 12.48 -9.58
C CYS A 59 -1.14 12.81 -9.08
N SER A 60 -0.60 13.93 -9.55
CA SER A 60 0.66 14.50 -9.05
C SER A 60 0.40 15.86 -8.42
N VAL A 61 0.89 16.09 -7.21
CA VAL A 61 0.93 17.42 -6.60
C VAL A 61 2.09 18.20 -7.23
N LEU A 62 1.78 19.35 -7.86
CA LEU A 62 2.80 20.13 -8.53
C LEU A 62 3.64 20.95 -7.53
N PRO A 63 4.95 21.10 -7.77
CA PRO A 63 5.80 22.04 -7.06
C PRO A 63 5.25 23.47 -7.11
N ARG A 64 5.55 24.25 -6.09
CA ARG A 64 5.16 25.66 -6.06
C ARG A 64 5.71 26.41 -7.27
N GLY A 65 4.83 27.09 -7.99
CA GLY A 65 5.19 27.86 -9.18
C GLY A 65 5.28 27.04 -10.47
N MET A 66 5.09 25.75 -10.42
CA MET A 66 4.93 24.91 -11.61
C MET A 66 3.46 24.79 -12.00
N SER A 67 3.21 24.73 -13.29
CA SER A 67 1.86 24.63 -13.87
C SER A 67 1.62 23.32 -14.60
N ASP A 68 2.63 22.44 -14.66
CA ASP A 68 2.57 21.16 -15.38
C ASP A 68 3.61 20.17 -14.83
N ILE A 69 3.43 18.87 -15.12
CA ILE A 69 4.37 17.80 -14.79
C ILE A 69 5.62 17.85 -15.67
N GLN A 70 6.68 17.16 -15.27
CA GLN A 70 7.98 17.10 -15.94
C GLN A 70 8.26 15.76 -16.62
N PHE A 71 7.24 14.93 -16.81
CA PHE A 71 7.34 13.66 -17.50
C PHE A 71 6.19 13.52 -18.51
N THR A 72 6.30 12.57 -19.40
CA THR A 72 5.19 12.20 -20.30
C THR A 72 4.46 11.01 -19.69
N PRO A 73 3.17 11.12 -19.34
CA PRO A 73 2.40 9.99 -18.86
C PRO A 73 2.36 8.87 -19.88
N SER A 74 2.54 7.64 -19.43
CA SER A 74 2.40 6.45 -20.25
C SER A 74 0.94 5.98 -20.21
N ASP A 75 0.37 5.76 -21.40
CA ASP A 75 -0.86 4.98 -21.50
C ASP A 75 -0.46 3.50 -21.38
N VAL A 76 -0.82 2.88 -20.28
CA VAL A 76 -0.46 1.45 -20.04
C VAL A 76 -1.24 0.51 -20.97
N GLY A 77 -2.25 1.03 -21.67
CA GLY A 77 -2.90 0.37 -22.82
C GLY A 77 -3.45 -1.02 -22.50
N ARG A 78 -4.13 -1.15 -21.35
CA ARG A 78 -4.63 -2.46 -20.89
C ARG A 78 -5.88 -2.87 -21.65
N ASP A 79 -5.68 -3.75 -22.64
CA ASP A 79 -6.79 -4.38 -23.36
C ASP A 79 -7.20 -5.67 -22.60
N TRP A 80 -7.88 -5.48 -21.47
CA TRP A 80 -8.36 -6.59 -20.67
C TRP A 80 -9.55 -7.26 -21.36
N PRO A 81 -9.58 -8.59 -21.48
CA PRO A 81 -10.83 -9.29 -21.84
C PRO A 81 -11.89 -8.99 -20.76
N ASP A 82 -13.15 -8.95 -21.16
CA ASP A 82 -14.25 -8.78 -20.22
C ASP A 82 -14.22 -9.88 -19.16
N SER A 83 -13.77 -9.49 -17.98
CA SER A 83 -13.60 -10.40 -16.85
C SER A 83 -14.87 -10.60 -16.03
N SER A 84 -15.95 -9.90 -16.38
CA SER A 84 -17.21 -9.98 -15.64
C SER A 84 -17.80 -11.40 -15.65
N GLN A 85 -17.45 -12.22 -16.65
CA GLN A 85 -17.86 -13.61 -16.79
C GLN A 85 -16.74 -14.63 -16.51
N MET A 86 -15.53 -14.17 -16.22
CA MET A 86 -14.40 -15.04 -15.88
C MET A 86 -14.45 -15.43 -14.40
N ALA A 87 -13.98 -16.63 -14.12
CA ALA A 87 -13.90 -17.13 -12.75
C ALA A 87 -12.82 -16.37 -11.94
N TRP A 88 -13.08 -16.17 -10.65
CA TRP A 88 -12.08 -15.76 -9.67
C TRP A 88 -10.91 -16.78 -9.64
N PRO A 89 -9.64 -16.38 -9.49
CA PRO A 89 -9.18 -15.03 -9.15
C PRO A 89 -8.88 -14.12 -10.35
N MET A 90 -8.78 -14.62 -11.57
CA MET A 90 -8.52 -13.80 -12.76
C MET A 90 -9.74 -12.99 -13.21
N GLY A 91 -10.93 -13.43 -12.87
CA GLY A 91 -12.20 -12.76 -13.16
C GLY A 91 -12.96 -12.33 -11.91
N GLU A 92 -14.24 -11.99 -12.14
CA GLU A 92 -15.10 -11.40 -11.10
C GLU A 92 -16.17 -12.38 -10.59
N VAL A 93 -16.32 -13.55 -11.21
CA VAL A 93 -17.31 -14.55 -10.80
C VAL A 93 -16.71 -15.42 -9.70
N PRO A 94 -17.28 -15.40 -8.46
CA PRO A 94 -16.81 -16.26 -7.39
C PRO A 94 -16.82 -17.73 -7.81
N THR A 95 -15.78 -18.48 -7.46
CA THR A 95 -15.69 -19.92 -7.69
C THR A 95 -16.33 -20.67 -6.51
N GLY A 96 -17.18 -21.64 -6.83
CA GLY A 96 -17.92 -22.42 -5.82
C GLY A 96 -19.32 -21.86 -5.55
N SER A 97 -20.32 -22.75 -5.57
CA SER A 97 -21.72 -22.40 -5.26
C SER A 97 -21.98 -22.45 -3.75
N ASP A 98 -21.21 -23.22 -3.03
CA ASP A 98 -21.40 -23.49 -1.61
C ASP A 98 -20.15 -23.08 -0.82
N LEU A 99 -20.39 -22.55 0.37
CA LEU A 99 -19.30 -22.25 1.31
C LEU A 99 -18.69 -23.56 1.81
N PRO A 100 -17.37 -23.58 2.12
CA PRO A 100 -16.75 -24.72 2.78
C PRO A 100 -17.51 -25.14 4.04
N ALA A 101 -17.60 -26.45 4.30
CA ALA A 101 -18.41 -27.00 5.39
C ALA A 101 -17.94 -26.54 6.79
N GLU A 102 -16.70 -26.10 6.88
CA GLU A 102 -16.09 -25.58 8.12
C GLU A 102 -16.50 -24.14 8.44
N VAL A 103 -17.22 -23.47 7.53
CA VAL A 103 -17.65 -22.08 7.72
C VAL A 103 -19.04 -22.05 8.32
N ASP A 104 -19.15 -21.53 9.54
CA ASP A 104 -20.46 -21.16 10.11
C ASP A 104 -20.94 -19.87 9.43
N VAL A 105 -21.96 -20.05 8.60
CA VAL A 105 -22.53 -18.94 7.79
C VAL A 105 -23.09 -17.84 8.69
N SER A 106 -23.76 -18.22 9.80
CA SER A 106 -24.37 -17.22 10.69
C SER A 106 -23.33 -16.40 11.43
N GLU A 107 -22.26 -17.03 11.91
CA GLU A 107 -21.16 -16.32 12.57
C GLU A 107 -20.36 -15.47 11.57
N LEU A 108 -20.12 -15.96 10.35
CA LEU A 108 -19.49 -15.16 9.29
C LEU A 108 -20.30 -13.92 8.95
N GLU A 109 -21.61 -14.03 8.75
CA GLU A 109 -22.48 -12.88 8.50
C GLU A 109 -22.42 -11.85 9.63
N GLN A 110 -22.41 -12.31 10.89
CA GLN A 110 -22.25 -11.43 12.07
C GLN A 110 -20.87 -10.76 12.09
N ALA A 111 -19.80 -11.47 11.70
CA ALA A 111 -18.46 -10.91 11.62
C ALA A 111 -18.36 -9.82 10.54
N LEU A 112 -18.96 -10.06 9.37
CA LEU A 112 -19.04 -9.10 8.27
C LEU A 112 -19.81 -7.84 8.67
N ASP A 113 -20.98 -8.01 9.27
CA ASP A 113 -21.82 -6.89 9.73
C ASP A 113 -21.13 -6.09 10.84
N TRP A 114 -20.44 -6.78 11.76
CA TRP A 114 -19.65 -6.12 12.79
C TRP A 114 -18.51 -5.27 12.19
N ALA A 115 -17.78 -5.80 11.19
CA ALA A 115 -16.69 -5.08 10.54
C ALA A 115 -17.15 -3.82 9.77
N MET A 116 -18.40 -3.80 9.33
CA MET A 116 -19.01 -2.66 8.64
C MET A 116 -19.64 -1.63 9.60
N ALA A 117 -19.91 -2.02 10.84
CA ALA A 117 -20.54 -1.13 11.81
C ALA A 117 -19.63 0.01 12.25
N ASN A 118 -20.22 1.16 12.54
CA ASN A 118 -19.50 2.29 13.10
C ASN A 118 -19.49 2.17 14.62
N HIS A 119 -18.34 1.77 15.17
CA HIS A 119 -18.13 1.61 16.60
C HIS A 119 -17.66 2.91 17.28
N GLU A 120 -17.45 2.87 18.60
CA GLU A 120 -17.14 4.03 19.46
C GLU A 120 -15.91 4.87 19.01
N HIS A 121 -15.03 4.30 18.20
CA HIS A 121 -13.80 4.96 17.75
C HIS A 121 -13.89 5.54 16.33
N GLY A 122 -15.09 5.69 15.77
CA GLY A 122 -15.28 6.30 14.47
C GLY A 122 -14.80 5.46 13.29
N GLN A 123 -14.92 4.12 13.38
CA GLN A 123 -14.65 3.23 12.25
C GLN A 123 -15.55 3.60 11.07
N ASN A 124 -14.96 3.66 9.90
CA ASN A 124 -15.64 3.94 8.65
C ASN A 124 -15.16 2.93 7.60
N THR A 125 -15.52 1.66 7.82
CA THR A 125 -15.22 0.61 6.85
C THR A 125 -16.04 0.83 5.59
N ARG A 126 -15.38 0.89 4.45
CA ARG A 126 -16.00 1.05 3.13
C ARG A 126 -16.08 -0.26 2.36
N ALA A 127 -15.07 -1.10 2.54
CA ALA A 127 -15.03 -2.43 1.96
C ALA A 127 -14.41 -3.41 2.96
N PHE A 128 -15.02 -4.57 3.07
CA PHE A 128 -14.52 -5.70 3.85
C PHE A 128 -14.69 -6.99 3.05
N LEU A 129 -13.62 -7.78 2.95
CA LEU A 129 -13.62 -9.02 2.15
C LEU A 129 -12.86 -10.11 2.89
N VAL A 130 -13.40 -11.32 2.84
CA VAL A 130 -12.80 -12.54 3.40
C VAL A 130 -12.59 -13.56 2.31
N LEU A 131 -11.34 -13.95 2.12
CA LEU A 131 -10.91 -15.00 1.20
C LEU A 131 -10.42 -16.20 2.03
N TYR A 132 -11.03 -17.36 1.85
CA TYR A 132 -10.66 -18.60 2.52
C TYR A 132 -10.38 -19.69 1.49
N ARG A 133 -9.21 -20.33 1.57
CA ARG A 133 -8.77 -21.36 0.60
C ARG A 133 -8.87 -20.90 -0.85
N GLY A 134 -8.54 -19.63 -1.10
CA GLY A 134 -8.61 -19.04 -2.44
C GLY A 134 -10.03 -18.66 -2.91
N GLN A 135 -11.08 -18.93 -2.12
CA GLN A 135 -12.47 -18.61 -2.43
C GLN A 135 -12.92 -17.37 -1.62
N ILE A 136 -13.63 -16.45 -2.25
CA ILE A 136 -14.32 -15.36 -1.55
C ILE A 136 -15.51 -15.97 -0.82
N ILE A 137 -15.47 -15.98 0.52
CA ILE A 137 -16.52 -16.50 1.38
C ILE A 137 -17.43 -15.42 1.94
N GLY A 138 -17.01 -14.15 1.88
CA GLY A 138 -17.84 -13.01 2.29
C GLY A 138 -17.23 -11.69 1.83
N GLU A 139 -18.09 -10.78 1.41
CA GLU A 139 -17.70 -9.40 1.10
C GLU A 139 -18.85 -8.44 1.40
N ARG A 140 -18.48 -7.24 1.87
CA ARG A 140 -19.43 -6.14 2.17
C ARG A 140 -18.84 -4.82 1.72
N TYR A 141 -19.72 -3.95 1.23
CA TYR A 141 -19.39 -2.60 0.77
C TYR A 141 -20.35 -1.61 1.41
N ALA A 142 -19.84 -0.43 1.78
CA ALA A 142 -20.71 0.63 2.27
C ALA A 142 -21.67 1.10 1.16
N PRO A 143 -22.88 1.65 1.49
CA PRO A 143 -23.93 1.92 0.51
C PRO A 143 -23.43 2.69 -0.69
N ASP A 144 -22.70 3.65 -0.74
CA ASP A 144 -22.29 4.43 -1.92
C ASP A 144 -20.89 4.06 -2.44
N ILE A 145 -20.43 2.87 -2.12
CA ILE A 145 -19.11 2.37 -2.49
C ILE A 145 -19.24 1.20 -3.47
N PRO A 146 -18.99 1.42 -4.76
CA PRO A 146 -18.91 0.34 -5.73
C PRO A 146 -17.82 -0.69 -5.39
N ARG A 147 -18.08 -1.96 -5.68
CA ARG A 147 -17.16 -3.07 -5.44
C ARG A 147 -15.77 -2.82 -6.05
N ASP A 148 -15.74 -2.27 -7.24
CA ASP A 148 -14.53 -2.07 -8.03
C ASP A 148 -13.86 -0.70 -7.77
N MET A 149 -14.38 0.09 -6.82
CA MET A 149 -13.81 1.38 -6.50
C MET A 149 -12.41 1.21 -5.88
N PRO A 150 -11.38 1.86 -6.45
CA PRO A 150 -10.05 1.85 -5.86
C PRO A 150 -10.03 2.78 -4.62
N HIS A 151 -9.55 2.25 -3.51
CA HIS A 151 -9.39 2.97 -2.25
C HIS A 151 -7.94 3.40 -2.06
N LEU A 152 -7.74 4.60 -1.51
CA LEU A 152 -6.42 5.04 -1.06
C LEU A 152 -5.91 4.08 0.02
N SER A 153 -4.82 3.42 -0.27
CA SER A 153 -4.30 2.31 0.55
C SER A 153 -3.22 2.74 1.53
N TRP A 154 -2.70 3.98 1.37
CA TRP A 154 -1.61 4.51 2.18
C TRP A 154 -0.41 3.55 2.18
N SER A 155 0.18 3.34 3.36
CA SER A 155 1.42 2.55 3.48
C SER A 155 1.32 1.07 3.07
N GLN A 156 0.15 0.57 2.64
CA GLN A 156 0.09 -0.73 1.97
C GLN A 156 0.94 -0.75 0.69
N GLY A 157 1.13 0.41 0.02
CA GLY A 157 1.99 0.58 -1.14
C GLY A 157 3.44 0.14 -0.92
N LYS A 158 3.92 0.18 0.31
CA LYS A 158 5.25 -0.34 0.67
C LYS A 158 5.37 -1.84 0.38
N SER A 159 4.30 -2.59 0.58
CA SER A 159 4.27 -4.02 0.24
C SER A 159 4.20 -4.25 -1.27
N ILE A 160 3.57 -3.34 -2.03
CA ILE A 160 3.65 -3.35 -3.51
C ILE A 160 5.11 -3.13 -3.94
N THR A 161 5.80 -2.15 -3.35
CA THR A 161 7.22 -1.90 -3.61
C THR A 161 8.07 -3.15 -3.35
N SER A 162 7.81 -3.84 -2.22
CA SER A 162 8.46 -5.11 -1.90
C SER A 162 8.23 -6.15 -3.00
N ALA A 163 6.99 -6.35 -3.41
CA ALA A 163 6.66 -7.33 -4.45
C ALA A 163 7.34 -7.00 -5.80
N LEU A 164 7.39 -5.72 -6.21
CA LEU A 164 8.08 -5.31 -7.43
C LEU A 164 9.60 -5.56 -7.37
N VAL A 165 10.23 -5.36 -6.20
CA VAL A 165 11.63 -5.77 -5.97
C VAL A 165 11.75 -7.30 -6.07
N GLY A 166 10.82 -8.04 -5.49
CA GLY A 166 10.76 -9.51 -5.61
C GLY A 166 10.71 -9.96 -7.07
N VAL A 167 9.86 -9.35 -7.89
CA VAL A 167 9.78 -9.62 -9.34
C VAL A 167 11.12 -9.37 -10.04
N LEU A 168 11.80 -8.26 -9.73
CA LEU A 168 13.11 -7.97 -10.32
C LEU A 168 14.20 -8.95 -9.86
N ILE A 169 14.10 -9.48 -8.66
CA ILE A 169 14.99 -10.55 -8.17
C ILE A 169 14.70 -11.87 -8.88
N GLU A 170 13.42 -12.24 -9.05
CA GLU A 170 13.02 -13.43 -9.83
C GLU A 170 13.53 -13.37 -11.27
N GLN A 171 13.48 -12.18 -11.87
CA GLN A 171 14.01 -11.91 -13.20
C GLN A 171 15.55 -11.83 -13.27
N GLY A 172 16.27 -11.95 -12.15
CA GLY A 172 17.72 -11.88 -12.07
C GLY A 172 18.31 -10.47 -12.28
N ALA A 173 17.48 -9.42 -12.24
CA ALA A 173 17.90 -8.04 -12.38
C ALA A 173 18.49 -7.45 -11.09
N LEU A 174 18.07 -7.96 -9.93
CA LEU A 174 18.54 -7.55 -8.61
C LEU A 174 18.88 -8.79 -7.76
N ALA A 175 19.64 -8.57 -6.68
CA ALA A 175 19.88 -9.58 -5.66
C ALA A 175 19.63 -9.00 -4.26
N LEU A 176 18.96 -9.77 -3.40
CA LEU A 176 18.46 -9.32 -2.09
C LEU A 176 19.56 -8.69 -1.21
N HIS A 177 20.73 -9.27 -1.19
CA HIS A 177 21.84 -8.85 -0.30
C HIS A 177 22.91 -8.02 -1.01
N GLN A 178 22.71 -7.64 -2.26
CA GLN A 178 23.64 -6.72 -2.92
C GLN A 178 23.58 -5.33 -2.27
N PRO A 179 24.68 -4.55 -2.30
CA PRO A 179 24.60 -3.11 -2.03
C PRO A 179 23.56 -2.45 -2.93
N ALA A 180 22.80 -1.52 -2.37
CA ALA A 180 21.84 -0.74 -3.12
C ALA A 180 22.55 0.03 -4.25
N PRO A 181 22.16 -0.13 -5.52
CA PRO A 181 22.82 0.50 -6.66
C PRO A 181 22.45 1.99 -6.74
N VAL A 182 22.95 2.79 -5.81
CA VAL A 182 22.69 4.23 -5.68
C VAL A 182 23.99 4.99 -5.86
N PRO A 183 24.25 5.60 -7.04
CA PRO A 183 25.54 6.25 -7.34
C PRO A 183 25.93 7.34 -6.35
N GLU A 184 24.95 8.08 -5.80
CA GLU A 184 25.20 9.16 -4.83
C GLU A 184 25.72 8.64 -3.48
N TRP A 185 25.64 7.35 -3.24
CA TRP A 185 26.14 6.70 -2.03
C TRP A 185 27.51 6.06 -2.22
N GLU A 186 28.03 6.07 -3.46
CA GLU A 186 29.37 5.60 -3.74
C GLU A 186 30.41 6.49 -3.04
N GLY A 187 31.30 5.86 -2.28
CA GLY A 187 32.41 6.56 -1.60
C GLY A 187 32.10 7.01 -0.18
N ASP A 188 30.89 6.81 0.33
CA ASP A 188 30.58 6.99 1.75
C ASP A 188 29.92 5.74 2.38
N GLU A 189 29.66 5.80 3.69
CA GLU A 189 29.13 4.64 4.44
C GLU A 189 27.74 4.19 3.98
N ARG A 190 26.96 5.03 3.28
CA ARG A 190 25.66 4.67 2.71
C ARG A 190 25.79 3.62 1.59
N GLY A 191 26.97 3.54 0.94
CA GLY A 191 27.27 2.49 -0.03
C GLY A 191 27.23 1.07 0.55
N LYS A 192 27.17 0.92 1.88
CA LYS A 192 26.98 -0.38 2.56
C LYS A 192 25.53 -0.78 2.72
N ILE A 193 24.57 0.13 2.48
CA ILE A 193 23.14 -0.16 2.55
C ILE A 193 22.80 -1.20 1.48
N THR A 194 22.21 -2.31 1.88
CA THR A 194 21.76 -3.35 0.96
C THR A 194 20.27 -3.20 0.61
N ILE A 195 19.82 -3.85 -0.45
CA ILE A 195 18.38 -3.95 -0.78
C ILE A 195 17.61 -4.57 0.41
N ALA A 196 18.18 -5.58 1.07
CA ALA A 196 17.57 -6.17 2.27
C ALA A 196 17.45 -5.17 3.43
N ASN A 197 18.40 -4.27 3.62
CA ASN A 197 18.30 -3.23 4.66
C ASN A 197 17.13 -2.28 4.37
N LEU A 198 16.97 -1.83 3.12
CA LEU A 198 15.84 -0.98 2.71
C LEU A 198 14.50 -1.69 2.88
N LEU A 199 14.38 -2.95 2.43
CA LEU A 199 13.17 -3.75 2.61
C LEU A 199 12.79 -3.93 4.09
N ARG A 200 13.78 -4.04 4.97
CA ARG A 200 13.59 -4.27 6.42
C ARG A 200 13.54 -3.00 7.26
N MET A 201 13.44 -1.82 6.65
CA MET A 201 13.43 -0.54 7.35
C MET A 201 14.63 -0.37 8.30
N SER A 202 15.81 -0.75 7.83
CA SER A 202 17.05 -0.72 8.61
C SER A 202 18.23 -0.14 7.81
N SER A 203 17.95 0.80 6.91
CA SER A 203 18.98 1.52 6.15
C SER A 203 19.92 2.32 7.03
N GLY A 204 19.44 2.82 8.16
CA GLY A 204 20.17 3.73 9.04
C GLY A 204 20.12 5.20 8.61
N LEU A 205 19.33 5.55 7.57
CA LEU A 205 19.14 6.93 7.12
C LEU A 205 18.44 7.79 8.19
N ASP A 206 18.87 9.04 8.33
CA ASP A 206 18.36 10.00 9.34
C ASP A 206 17.10 10.74 8.87
N PHE A 207 16.16 10.01 8.29
CA PHE A 207 14.95 10.57 7.71
C PHE A 207 14.03 11.24 8.75
N ASN A 208 13.91 10.67 9.95
CA ASN A 208 12.96 11.18 10.94
C ASN A 208 13.41 12.45 11.67
N ASN A 209 14.73 12.71 11.73
CA ASN A 209 15.26 13.78 12.57
C ASN A 209 16.04 14.85 11.81
N TYR A 210 16.49 14.51 10.60
CA TYR A 210 17.37 15.40 9.84
C TYR A 210 16.69 16.73 9.52
N GLY A 211 17.23 17.83 10.03
CA GLY A 211 16.74 19.18 9.78
C GLY A 211 15.40 19.53 10.44
N LEU A 212 14.86 18.62 11.26
CA LEU A 212 13.62 18.84 12.00
C LEU A 212 13.94 19.01 13.48
N GLY A 213 13.34 20.01 14.12
CA GLY A 213 13.30 20.09 15.58
C GLY A 213 12.45 18.93 16.13
N ASN A 214 12.62 18.69 17.41
CA ASN A 214 11.99 17.56 18.13
C ASN A 214 10.48 17.70 18.11
N GLU A 215 9.77 17.31 17.15
CA GLU A 215 8.48 17.37 17.23
C GLU A 215 7.47 16.65 16.59
N ASN A 216 6.41 16.51 16.96
CA ASN A 216 5.08 16.09 16.49
C ASN A 216 5.11 15.41 15.12
N SER A 217 4.99 14.09 15.15
CA SER A 217 4.87 13.24 13.95
C SER A 217 3.75 13.65 12.97
N LEU A 218 2.92 14.61 13.36
CA LEU A 218 1.82 15.15 12.58
C LEU A 218 2.06 16.58 12.06
N SER A 219 3.26 17.16 12.29
CA SER A 219 3.61 18.45 11.68
C SER A 219 3.78 18.30 10.17
N ILE A 220 3.28 19.26 9.40
CA ILE A 220 3.49 19.32 7.94
C ILE A 220 4.98 19.45 7.58
N ASP A 221 5.81 19.90 8.50
CA ASP A 221 7.26 19.95 8.34
C ASP A 221 7.93 18.58 8.46
N ASN A 222 7.18 17.55 8.86
CA ASN A 222 7.68 16.18 8.94
C ASN A 222 7.91 15.62 7.53
N HIS A 223 9.06 15.00 7.30
CA HIS A 223 9.42 14.42 6.00
C HIS A 223 8.44 13.36 5.52
N HIS A 224 7.74 12.64 6.43
CA HIS A 224 6.69 11.71 6.06
C HIS A 224 5.52 12.37 5.33
N PHE A 225 5.15 13.61 5.69
CA PHE A 225 4.06 14.34 5.05
C PHE A 225 4.53 15.14 3.84
N ARG A 226 5.76 15.65 3.86
CA ARG A 226 6.30 16.43 2.75
C ARG A 226 6.28 15.68 1.41
N ILE A 227 6.53 14.37 1.43
CA ILE A 227 6.49 13.55 0.21
C ILE A 227 5.09 13.47 -0.41
N TYR A 228 4.03 13.64 0.38
CA TYR A 228 2.65 13.59 -0.11
C TYR A 228 2.10 14.96 -0.48
N PHE A 229 2.55 16.04 0.15
CA PHE A 229 1.87 17.34 0.08
C PHE A 229 2.72 18.46 -0.49
N ASP A 230 4.04 18.35 -0.54
CA ASP A 230 4.89 19.46 -0.94
C ASP A 230 5.19 19.55 -2.45
N GLY A 231 4.84 18.53 -3.24
CA GLY A 231 5.15 18.48 -4.66
C GLY A 231 6.67 18.53 -4.89
N ILE A 232 7.41 17.66 -4.26
CA ILE A 232 8.86 17.53 -4.36
C ILE A 232 9.25 16.32 -5.21
N ASP A 233 10.49 16.30 -5.74
CA ASP A 233 11.08 15.08 -6.27
C ASP A 233 11.36 14.12 -5.09
N VAL A 234 10.55 13.07 -4.99
CA VAL A 234 10.60 12.17 -3.83
C VAL A 234 11.84 11.30 -3.80
N PHE A 235 12.43 10.98 -4.96
CA PHE A 235 13.66 10.19 -5.04
C PHE A 235 14.90 11.03 -4.70
N GLU A 236 14.98 12.25 -5.24
CA GLU A 236 16.05 13.19 -4.87
C GLU A 236 15.98 13.56 -3.39
N HIS A 237 14.76 13.69 -2.86
CA HIS A 237 14.59 13.92 -1.43
C HIS A 237 15.08 12.73 -0.60
N ALA A 238 14.69 11.49 -0.96
CA ALA A 238 15.07 10.29 -0.21
C ALA A 238 16.59 10.01 -0.25
N VAL A 239 17.27 10.26 -1.37
CA VAL A 239 18.70 10.00 -1.52
C VAL A 239 19.58 10.97 -0.73
N SER A 240 19.05 12.15 -0.37
CA SER A 240 19.80 13.24 0.26
C SER A 240 20.13 13.01 1.75
N PHE A 241 19.46 12.07 2.41
CA PHE A 241 19.61 11.88 3.86
C PHE A 241 20.98 11.28 4.22
N PRO A 242 21.65 11.79 5.27
CA PRO A 242 22.83 11.17 5.84
C PRO A 242 22.48 9.93 6.66
N LEU A 243 23.47 9.17 7.09
CA LEU A 243 23.28 8.12 8.08
C LEU A 243 23.17 8.69 9.50
N ALA A 244 22.23 8.15 10.29
CA ALA A 244 22.16 8.30 11.73
C ALA A 244 22.81 7.10 12.45
N THR A 245 22.74 5.91 11.85
CA THR A 245 23.27 4.66 12.41
C THR A 245 23.89 3.80 11.30
N GLU A 246 24.68 2.81 11.68
CA GLU A 246 25.19 1.82 10.74
C GLU A 246 24.05 1.01 10.11
N PRO A 247 24.08 0.74 8.78
CA PRO A 247 23.07 -0.06 8.11
C PRO A 247 22.89 -1.44 8.76
N GLY A 248 21.63 -1.85 8.92
CA GLY A 248 21.26 -3.13 9.51
C GLY A 248 21.25 -3.19 11.05
N THR A 249 21.63 -2.11 11.75
CA THR A 249 21.77 -2.13 13.23
C THR A 249 20.54 -1.59 13.98
N ARG A 250 19.73 -0.77 13.33
CA ARG A 250 18.54 -0.18 13.94
C ARG A 250 17.36 -0.24 12.99
N TRP A 251 16.23 -0.71 13.49
CA TRP A 251 14.96 -0.62 12.80
C TRP A 251 14.32 0.76 13.05
N SER A 252 13.82 1.37 11.98
CA SER A 252 13.04 2.61 12.07
C SER A 252 12.09 2.69 10.90
N TYR A 253 10.80 2.92 11.17
CA TYR A 253 9.81 3.05 10.10
C TYR A 253 10.04 4.36 9.33
N LEU A 254 10.54 4.26 8.10
CA LEU A 254 10.99 5.37 7.27
C LEU A 254 10.32 5.32 5.90
N ASN A 255 9.89 6.47 5.36
CA ASN A 255 9.45 6.55 3.98
C ASN A 255 10.62 6.65 2.98
N SER A 256 11.81 7.04 3.43
CA SER A 256 13.02 7.03 2.58
C SER A 256 13.34 5.66 2.01
N ASP A 257 13.20 4.61 2.81
CA ASP A 257 13.60 3.26 2.42
C ASP A 257 12.79 2.72 1.22
N PRO A 258 11.44 2.72 1.22
CA PRO A 258 10.66 2.33 0.05
C PRO A 258 10.80 3.30 -1.12
N LEU A 259 11.03 4.60 -0.92
CA LEU A 259 11.32 5.53 -2.01
C LEU A 259 12.65 5.20 -2.69
N MET A 260 13.68 4.84 -1.93
CA MET A 260 14.94 4.37 -2.49
C MET A 260 14.77 3.05 -3.25
N LEU A 261 13.95 2.12 -2.76
CA LEU A 261 13.58 0.92 -3.51
C LEU A 261 12.85 1.28 -4.82
N GLY A 262 11.92 2.24 -4.79
CA GLY A 262 11.24 2.77 -5.98
C GLY A 262 12.23 3.34 -7.02
N ARG A 263 13.23 4.11 -6.57
CA ARG A 263 14.31 4.61 -7.43
C ARG A 263 15.13 3.48 -8.05
N ILE A 264 15.47 2.46 -7.26
CA ILE A 264 16.22 1.28 -7.73
C ILE A 264 15.39 0.49 -8.76
N ILE A 265 14.08 0.33 -8.53
CA ILE A 265 13.16 -0.27 -9.50
C ILE A 265 13.20 0.52 -10.80
N ARG A 266 13.06 1.85 -10.77
CA ARG A 266 13.10 2.71 -11.95
C ARG A 266 14.41 2.53 -12.73
N GLN A 267 15.55 2.61 -12.05
CA GLN A 267 16.85 2.42 -12.67
C GLN A 267 17.02 1.03 -13.30
N ALA A 268 16.57 -0.02 -12.63
CA ALA A 268 16.66 -1.39 -13.13
C ALA A 268 15.77 -1.60 -14.37
N VAL A 269 14.57 -1.04 -14.39
CA VAL A 269 13.61 -1.16 -15.50
C VAL A 269 14.08 -0.33 -16.70
N GLU A 270 14.36 0.97 -16.50
CA GLU A 270 14.83 1.86 -17.57
C GLU A 270 16.19 1.40 -18.14
N GLY A 271 17.07 0.87 -17.29
CA GLY A 271 18.36 0.30 -17.70
C GLY A 271 18.25 -0.91 -18.63
N ARG A 272 17.11 -1.58 -18.66
CA ARG A 272 16.78 -2.68 -19.60
C ARG A 272 16.02 -2.19 -20.83
N GLY A 273 15.75 -0.88 -20.93
CA GLY A 273 14.97 -0.30 -22.02
C GLY A 273 13.48 -0.56 -21.92
N GLU A 274 12.98 -0.90 -20.73
CA GLU A 274 11.55 -1.13 -20.44
C GLU A 274 10.89 0.16 -19.94
N ASP A 275 9.57 0.27 -20.13
CA ASP A 275 8.78 1.40 -19.62
C ASP A 275 8.55 1.26 -18.12
N TYR A 276 9.13 2.17 -17.35
CA TYR A 276 8.97 2.21 -15.89
C TYR A 276 7.52 2.39 -15.47
N HIS A 277 6.76 3.25 -16.16
CA HIS A 277 5.38 3.52 -15.81
C HIS A 277 4.44 2.34 -16.13
N ALA A 278 4.79 1.50 -17.08
CA ALA A 278 4.04 0.28 -17.39
C ALA A 278 4.47 -0.92 -16.51
N PHE A 279 5.67 -0.89 -15.95
CA PHE A 279 6.29 -2.04 -15.29
C PHE A 279 5.43 -2.65 -14.16
N PRO A 280 4.82 -1.89 -13.20
CA PRO A 280 4.01 -2.50 -12.15
C PRO A 280 2.84 -3.33 -12.68
N TRP A 281 2.22 -2.89 -13.79
CA TRP A 281 1.11 -3.61 -14.41
C TRP A 281 1.61 -4.84 -15.16
N VAL A 282 2.53 -4.67 -16.08
CA VAL A 282 3.02 -5.77 -16.93
C VAL A 282 3.71 -6.87 -16.11
N ALA A 283 4.49 -6.48 -15.10
CA ALA A 283 5.33 -7.41 -14.34
C ALA A 283 4.61 -8.07 -13.16
N LEU A 284 3.56 -7.45 -12.61
CA LEU A 284 2.87 -7.93 -11.43
C LEU A 284 1.34 -7.93 -11.58
N PHE A 285 0.71 -6.76 -11.73
CA PHE A 285 -0.73 -6.62 -11.57
C PHE A 285 -1.52 -7.40 -12.61
N ASP A 286 -1.16 -7.28 -13.88
CA ASP A 286 -1.83 -7.97 -14.97
C ASP A 286 -1.70 -9.49 -14.84
N ARG A 287 -0.56 -9.96 -14.34
CA ARG A 287 -0.31 -11.39 -14.16
C ARG A 287 -1.17 -12.03 -13.08
N ILE A 288 -1.60 -11.24 -12.10
CA ILE A 288 -2.42 -11.73 -10.98
C ILE A 288 -3.86 -11.18 -11.00
N GLY A 289 -4.28 -10.60 -12.13
CA GLY A 289 -5.66 -10.16 -12.34
C GLY A 289 -6.06 -8.87 -11.60
N ILE A 290 -5.10 -8.07 -11.11
CA ILE A 290 -5.36 -6.75 -10.51
C ILE A 290 -5.64 -5.73 -11.61
N LYS A 291 -6.84 -5.12 -11.59
CA LYS A 291 -7.34 -4.27 -12.67
C LYS A 291 -7.54 -2.82 -12.30
N ASN A 292 -7.93 -2.58 -11.05
CA ASN A 292 -8.32 -1.26 -10.57
C ASN A 292 -7.22 -0.62 -9.73
N ALA A 293 -5.94 -0.90 -10.07
CA ALA A 293 -4.80 -0.28 -9.42
C ALA A 293 -4.48 1.06 -10.06
N VAL A 294 -4.23 2.07 -9.23
CA VAL A 294 -3.65 3.35 -9.61
C VAL A 294 -2.46 3.61 -8.70
N LEU A 295 -1.32 3.92 -9.29
CA LEU A 295 -0.11 4.30 -8.56
C LEU A 295 0.20 5.75 -8.89
N GLU A 296 0.06 6.65 -7.91
CA GLU A 296 0.35 8.08 -8.12
C GLU A 296 1.85 8.34 -8.17
N THR A 297 2.19 9.38 -8.95
CA THR A 297 3.57 9.84 -9.11
C THR A 297 3.74 11.24 -8.54
N ASP A 298 5.00 11.61 -8.28
CA ASP A 298 5.36 13.02 -8.17
C ASP A 298 5.37 13.71 -9.54
N ALA A 299 5.70 15.00 -9.57
CA ALA A 299 5.74 15.79 -10.81
C ALA A 299 6.87 15.36 -11.79
N TRP A 300 7.79 14.52 -11.39
CA TRP A 300 8.88 13.95 -12.21
C TRP A 300 8.60 12.51 -12.65
N GLY A 301 7.42 11.99 -12.36
CA GLY A 301 7.01 10.64 -12.74
C GLY A 301 7.58 9.54 -11.83
N ASN A 302 8.07 9.87 -10.64
CA ASN A 302 8.47 8.87 -9.66
C ASN A 302 7.24 8.36 -8.92
N PHE A 303 6.96 7.06 -8.94
CA PHE A 303 5.87 6.49 -8.15
C PHE A 303 6.08 6.71 -6.65
N ILE A 304 5.03 7.20 -5.96
CA ILE A 304 5.03 7.39 -4.50
C ILE A 304 4.61 6.07 -3.85
N LEU A 305 5.45 5.05 -3.96
CA LEU A 305 5.23 3.69 -3.48
C LEU A 305 5.33 3.55 -1.94
N THR A 306 5.08 4.60 -1.21
CA THR A 306 4.99 4.61 0.26
C THR A 306 3.56 4.83 0.75
N GLY A 307 2.68 5.14 -0.16
CA GLY A 307 1.29 5.53 -0.05
C GLY A 307 0.87 6.16 -1.39
N TYR A 308 -0.31 6.73 -1.52
CA TYR A 308 -0.85 7.24 -2.77
C TYR A 308 -0.94 6.16 -3.86
N ASP A 309 -1.21 4.96 -3.42
CA ASP A 309 -1.64 3.82 -4.21
C ASP A 309 -3.12 3.54 -3.92
N TYR A 310 -3.82 3.12 -4.95
CA TYR A 310 -5.27 2.87 -4.87
C TYR A 310 -5.55 1.51 -5.45
N MET A 311 -6.27 0.67 -4.72
CA MET A 311 -6.77 -0.62 -5.20
C MET A 311 -8.13 -0.94 -4.61
N SER A 312 -8.92 -1.76 -5.32
CA SER A 312 -10.17 -2.30 -4.80
C SER A 312 -9.92 -3.38 -3.72
N ALA A 313 -10.95 -3.73 -2.95
CA ALA A 313 -10.80 -4.80 -1.96
C ALA A 313 -10.46 -6.14 -2.62
N ARG A 314 -11.04 -6.43 -3.78
CA ARG A 314 -10.74 -7.66 -4.54
C ARG A 314 -9.32 -7.67 -5.09
N ASP A 315 -8.78 -6.52 -5.50
CA ASP A 315 -7.39 -6.43 -5.96
C ASP A 315 -6.41 -6.63 -4.81
N TRP A 316 -6.69 -6.08 -3.63
CA TRP A 316 -5.91 -6.39 -2.43
C TRP A 316 -6.03 -7.85 -2.01
N ALA A 317 -7.19 -8.49 -2.19
CA ALA A 317 -7.34 -9.93 -1.94
C ALA A 317 -6.50 -10.78 -2.90
N ARG A 318 -6.38 -10.41 -4.19
CA ARG A 318 -5.47 -11.03 -5.16
C ARG A 318 -4.00 -10.88 -4.74
N PHE A 319 -3.62 -9.68 -4.31
CA PHE A 319 -2.28 -9.43 -3.78
C PHE A 319 -1.98 -10.28 -2.54
N GLY A 320 -2.93 -10.38 -1.61
CA GLY A 320 -2.83 -11.25 -0.45
C GLY A 320 -2.73 -12.73 -0.83
N LEU A 321 -3.54 -13.17 -1.80
CA LEU A 321 -3.53 -14.55 -2.29
C LEU A 321 -2.19 -14.93 -2.94
N LEU A 322 -1.55 -14.04 -3.70
CA LEU A 322 -0.21 -14.27 -4.24
C LEU A 322 0.79 -14.60 -3.12
N HIS A 323 0.74 -13.88 -2.01
CA HIS A 323 1.63 -14.10 -0.87
C HIS A 323 1.23 -15.35 -0.07
N LEU A 324 -0.07 -15.64 0.04
CA LEU A 324 -0.55 -16.88 0.66
C LEU A 324 -0.10 -18.12 -0.12
N GLN A 325 0.02 -18.02 -1.43
CA GLN A 325 0.47 -19.08 -2.35
C GLN A 325 2.00 -19.06 -2.60
N ASP A 326 2.79 -18.51 -1.69
CA ASP A 326 4.25 -18.46 -1.79
C ASP A 326 4.78 -17.84 -3.11
N GLY A 327 4.11 -16.81 -3.60
CA GLY A 327 4.51 -16.11 -4.81
C GLY A 327 4.26 -16.86 -6.11
N ILE A 328 3.47 -17.95 -6.08
CA ILE A 328 3.05 -18.71 -7.26
C ILE A 328 1.62 -18.29 -7.64
N TRP A 329 1.36 -18.07 -8.91
CA TRP A 329 0.04 -17.74 -9.43
C TRP A 329 -0.29 -18.59 -10.64
N GLU A 330 -1.38 -19.35 -10.56
CA GLU A 330 -1.80 -20.30 -11.62
C GLU A 330 -0.67 -21.22 -12.12
N GLY A 331 0.22 -21.62 -11.20
CA GLY A 331 1.36 -22.49 -11.50
C GLY A 331 2.61 -21.76 -12.00
N GLU A 332 2.55 -20.45 -12.20
CA GLU A 332 3.70 -19.63 -12.58
C GLU A 332 4.29 -18.92 -11.36
N ARG A 333 5.62 -18.95 -11.21
CA ARG A 333 6.30 -18.21 -10.15
C ARG A 333 6.42 -16.73 -10.52
N ILE A 334 5.88 -15.88 -9.66
CA ILE A 334 5.90 -14.42 -9.79
C ILE A 334 6.95 -13.81 -8.85
N LEU A 335 7.03 -14.32 -7.62
CA LEU A 335 8.01 -13.90 -6.61
C LEU A 335 9.01 -15.03 -6.36
N PRO A 336 10.29 -14.72 -6.08
CA PRO A 336 11.30 -15.76 -5.97
C PRO A 336 11.03 -16.73 -4.81
N GLU A 337 11.53 -17.95 -4.94
CA GLU A 337 11.49 -18.93 -3.87
C GLU A 337 12.10 -18.35 -2.57
N GLY A 338 11.40 -18.54 -1.45
CA GLY A 338 11.79 -17.99 -0.14
C GLY A 338 11.47 -16.50 0.04
N TRP A 339 10.87 -15.82 -0.95
CA TRP A 339 10.49 -14.41 -0.82
C TRP A 339 9.46 -14.18 0.28
N VAL A 340 8.42 -14.99 0.30
CA VAL A 340 7.37 -14.87 1.31
C VAL A 340 7.92 -15.15 2.70
N ASP A 341 8.83 -16.12 2.86
CA ASP A 341 9.53 -16.35 4.12
C ASP A 341 10.39 -15.14 4.53
N PHE A 342 11.08 -14.49 3.58
CA PHE A 342 11.83 -13.28 3.87
C PHE A 342 10.92 -12.13 4.36
N VAL A 343 9.80 -11.87 3.69
CA VAL A 343 8.95 -10.72 4.04
C VAL A 343 8.17 -10.92 5.34
N ARG A 344 7.87 -12.18 5.72
CA ARG A 344 7.18 -12.52 6.98
C ARG A 344 8.13 -12.86 8.14
N THR A 345 9.44 -12.85 7.92
CA THR A 345 10.43 -13.05 8.99
C THR A 345 10.77 -11.71 9.63
N PRO A 346 10.76 -11.60 10.98
CA PRO A 346 11.12 -10.38 11.67
C PRO A 346 12.47 -9.81 11.21
N ALA A 347 12.51 -8.51 10.95
CA ALA A 347 13.73 -7.81 10.65
C ALA A 347 14.70 -7.94 11.85
N PRO A 348 15.96 -8.36 11.65
CA PRO A 348 16.89 -8.61 12.76
C PRO A 348 17.09 -7.40 13.69
N ALA A 349 16.96 -6.20 13.15
CA ALA A 349 17.07 -4.94 13.90
C ALA A 349 15.76 -4.51 14.59
N SER A 350 14.65 -5.26 14.44
CA SER A 350 13.36 -4.96 15.07
C SER A 350 13.23 -5.66 16.41
N GLU A 351 13.31 -4.91 17.51
CA GLU A 351 13.19 -5.46 18.87
C GLU A 351 11.81 -6.07 19.16
N SER A 352 10.75 -5.56 18.54
CA SER A 352 9.37 -5.98 18.76
C SER A 352 8.93 -7.15 17.89
N SER A 353 9.78 -7.62 16.94
CA SER A 353 9.45 -8.69 16.00
C SER A 353 8.15 -8.48 15.21
N ASN A 354 7.74 -7.21 15.01
CA ASN A 354 6.47 -6.85 14.39
C ASN A 354 6.60 -6.37 12.95
N TYR A 355 7.80 -6.41 12.34
CA TYR A 355 8.04 -5.94 10.98
C TYR A 355 9.03 -6.83 10.25
N GLY A 356 8.74 -7.11 8.98
CA GLY A 356 9.55 -7.92 8.07
C GLY A 356 10.03 -7.15 6.85
N GLY A 357 9.85 -7.71 5.66
CA GLY A 357 10.23 -7.08 4.38
C GLY A 357 9.13 -6.19 3.80
N GLN A 358 8.85 -5.03 4.39
CA GLN A 358 7.75 -4.11 4.07
C GLN A 358 6.36 -4.68 4.42
N PHE A 359 6.29 -5.58 5.39
CA PHE A 359 5.06 -6.13 5.95
C PHE A 359 5.09 -6.03 7.47
N TRP A 360 3.93 -5.77 8.06
CA TRP A 360 3.71 -5.90 9.49
C TRP A 360 3.48 -7.36 9.86
N LEU A 361 3.85 -7.75 11.08
CA LEU A 361 3.83 -9.13 11.55
C LEU A 361 3.16 -9.25 12.92
N ASN A 362 2.55 -10.41 13.18
CA ASN A 362 2.16 -10.82 14.54
C ASN A 362 3.16 -11.80 15.18
N ALA A 363 4.39 -11.90 14.67
CA ALA A 363 5.38 -12.88 15.15
C ALA A 363 5.70 -12.71 16.64
N GLY A 364 5.56 -11.50 17.20
CA GLY A 364 5.69 -11.22 18.63
C GLY A 364 4.43 -11.48 19.45
N GLY A 365 3.31 -11.91 18.86
CA GLY A 365 2.04 -12.20 19.55
C GLY A 365 1.36 -10.96 20.14
N ALA A 366 1.54 -9.78 19.54
CA ALA A 366 0.93 -8.52 20.01
C ALA A 366 -0.60 -8.54 19.91
N TYR A 367 -1.14 -9.33 19.00
CA TYR A 367 -2.59 -9.52 18.77
C TYR A 367 -2.98 -10.92 19.20
N ASP A 368 -3.68 -11.04 20.31
CA ASP A 368 -3.97 -12.32 20.97
C ASP A 368 -5.01 -13.18 20.24
N ARG A 369 -5.87 -12.59 19.41
CA ARG A 369 -6.83 -13.30 18.58
C ARG A 369 -6.32 -13.63 17.18
N ILE A 370 -5.13 -13.15 16.79
CA ILE A 370 -4.54 -13.34 15.48
C ILE A 370 -3.38 -14.33 15.58
N PRO A 371 -3.30 -15.36 14.73
CA PRO A 371 -2.17 -16.29 14.73
C PRO A 371 -0.82 -15.58 14.56
N THR A 372 0.23 -16.13 15.15
CA THR A 372 1.58 -15.53 15.15
C THR A 372 2.29 -15.62 13.80
N ASP A 373 1.79 -16.42 12.87
CA ASP A 373 2.28 -16.49 11.49
C ASP A 373 1.59 -15.49 10.55
N ALA A 374 0.65 -14.69 11.08
CA ALA A 374 -0.01 -13.64 10.32
C ALA A 374 0.94 -12.50 9.98
N PHE A 375 0.81 -12.00 8.75
CA PHE A 375 1.53 -10.83 8.26
C PHE A 375 0.63 -10.02 7.32
N TRP A 376 0.89 -8.70 7.21
CA TRP A 376 -0.01 -7.86 6.43
C TRP A 376 0.62 -6.57 5.91
N PRO A 377 0.27 -6.15 4.68
CA PRO A 377 0.30 -4.75 4.29
C PRO A 377 -0.60 -3.93 5.21
N SER A 378 -0.11 -2.81 5.72
CA SER A 378 -0.91 -1.90 6.55
C SER A 378 -0.75 -0.46 6.12
N GLY A 379 -1.87 0.25 6.04
CA GLY A 379 -1.92 1.66 5.70
C GLY A 379 -2.56 2.51 6.79
N PHE A 380 -2.25 3.80 6.75
CA PHE A 380 -2.79 4.79 7.67
C PHE A 380 -4.31 4.71 7.75
N MET A 381 -4.88 4.93 8.92
CA MET A 381 -6.31 4.83 9.20
C MET A 381 -6.92 3.43 9.02
N GLY A 382 -6.12 2.38 9.21
CA GLY A 382 -6.62 1.02 9.30
C GLY A 382 -6.88 0.32 7.96
N GLN A 383 -6.20 0.73 6.89
CA GLN A 383 -6.17 -0.04 5.65
C GLN A 383 -5.34 -1.30 5.89
N ASN A 384 -5.92 -2.48 5.76
CA ASN A 384 -5.20 -3.74 6.05
C ASN A 384 -5.57 -4.85 5.06
N THR A 385 -4.57 -5.64 4.69
CA THR A 385 -4.74 -6.92 3.98
C THR A 385 -4.04 -7.99 4.80
N VAL A 386 -4.78 -8.63 5.71
CA VAL A 386 -4.24 -9.61 6.66
C VAL A 386 -4.16 -10.98 6.02
N ILE A 387 -2.97 -11.58 6.01
CA ILE A 387 -2.65 -12.88 5.41
C ILE A 387 -2.30 -13.83 6.55
N ILE A 388 -3.00 -14.97 6.66
CA ILE A 388 -2.81 -15.95 7.74
C ILE A 388 -2.56 -17.32 7.11
N PRO A 389 -1.30 -17.71 6.89
CA PRO A 389 -0.96 -18.97 6.21
C PRO A 389 -1.50 -20.21 6.92
N SER A 390 -1.41 -20.29 8.25
CA SER A 390 -1.92 -21.42 9.02
C SER A 390 -3.44 -21.63 8.91
N ARG A 391 -4.15 -20.68 8.33
CA ARG A 391 -5.62 -20.70 8.20
C ARG A 391 -6.07 -20.59 6.73
N ASP A 392 -5.17 -20.60 5.76
CA ASP A 392 -5.49 -20.35 4.34
C ASP A 392 -6.42 -19.15 4.13
N LEU A 393 -6.14 -18.05 4.83
CA LEU A 393 -7.05 -16.92 4.98
C LEU A 393 -6.41 -15.59 4.54
N VAL A 394 -7.19 -14.79 3.81
CA VAL A 394 -6.88 -13.37 3.57
C VAL A 394 -8.09 -12.53 3.95
N ILE A 395 -7.88 -11.49 4.76
CA ILE A 395 -8.93 -10.55 5.15
C ILE A 395 -8.51 -9.16 4.72
N VAL A 396 -9.34 -8.52 3.90
CA VAL A 396 -9.14 -7.14 3.45
C VAL A 396 -10.13 -6.21 4.14
N ARG A 397 -9.61 -5.14 4.73
CA ARG A 397 -10.42 -4.06 5.28
C ARG A 397 -9.92 -2.73 4.74
N LEU A 398 -10.81 -1.96 4.10
CA LEU A 398 -10.53 -0.63 3.53
C LEU A 398 -11.53 0.40 4.06
N GLY A 399 -11.07 1.63 4.20
CA GLY A 399 -11.86 2.78 4.66
C GLY A 399 -11.18 3.54 5.79
N PRO A 400 -11.37 4.87 5.90
CA PRO A 400 -10.69 5.70 6.89
C PRO A 400 -11.25 5.48 8.29
N SER A 401 -10.44 5.03 9.21
CA SER A 401 -10.80 4.83 10.63
C SER A 401 -9.78 5.53 11.52
N PRO A 402 -9.91 6.84 11.74
CA PRO A 402 -9.05 7.57 12.65
C PRO A 402 -9.26 7.06 14.08
N GLY A 403 -8.32 6.39 14.67
CA GLY A 403 -8.41 5.80 16.02
C GLY A 403 -8.77 4.31 16.06
N GLY A 404 -9.05 3.69 14.91
CA GLY A 404 -9.40 2.27 14.82
C GLY A 404 -8.22 1.29 14.87
N GLY A 405 -7.14 1.61 15.56
CA GLY A 405 -5.90 0.87 15.59
C GLY A 405 -5.97 -0.64 15.87
N ALA A 406 -4.98 -1.11 16.58
CA ALA A 406 -4.71 -2.52 16.88
C ALA A 406 -5.91 -3.30 17.44
N THR A 407 -6.66 -2.72 18.39
CA THR A 407 -7.80 -3.37 19.02
C THR A 407 -8.92 -3.73 18.03
N TYR A 408 -9.20 -2.83 17.09
CA TYR A 408 -10.23 -3.06 16.07
C TYR A 408 -9.82 -4.17 15.10
N MET A 409 -8.55 -4.20 14.66
CA MET A 409 -8.06 -5.27 13.80
C MET A 409 -8.08 -6.61 14.50
N ASN A 410 -7.64 -6.68 15.75
CA ASN A 410 -7.68 -7.89 16.56
C ASN A 410 -9.10 -8.47 16.66
N GLU A 411 -10.10 -7.59 16.79
CA GLU A 411 -11.49 -7.99 16.93
C GLU A 411 -12.11 -8.48 15.62
N TYR A 412 -11.98 -7.75 14.51
CA TYR A 412 -12.61 -8.21 13.26
C TYR A 412 -11.94 -9.48 12.71
N VAL A 413 -10.61 -9.61 12.85
CA VAL A 413 -9.91 -10.84 12.45
C VAL A 413 -10.34 -12.01 13.34
N GLY A 414 -10.39 -11.79 14.66
CA GLY A 414 -10.82 -12.82 15.60
C GLY A 414 -12.23 -13.33 15.32
N ARG A 415 -13.18 -12.45 15.01
CA ARG A 415 -14.57 -12.85 14.66
C ARG A 415 -14.63 -13.68 13.37
N VAL A 416 -13.84 -13.33 12.37
CA VAL A 416 -13.76 -14.14 11.14
C VAL A 416 -13.16 -15.53 11.45
N LEU A 417 -12.14 -15.58 12.32
CA LEU A 417 -11.53 -16.85 12.73
C LEU A 417 -12.49 -17.72 13.55
N ASP A 418 -13.34 -17.13 14.41
CA ASP A 418 -14.35 -17.85 15.18
C ASP A 418 -15.41 -18.49 14.25
N ALA A 419 -15.74 -17.82 13.13
CA ALA A 419 -16.68 -18.34 12.13
C ALA A 419 -16.12 -19.49 11.27
N ILE A 420 -14.85 -19.83 11.40
CA ILE A 420 -14.19 -20.91 10.63
C ILE A 420 -13.67 -21.95 11.62
N GLU A 421 -14.31 -23.11 11.69
CA GLU A 421 -13.88 -24.20 12.56
C GLU A 421 -12.42 -24.59 12.28
N GLN A 422 -11.69 -24.90 13.36
CA GLN A 422 -10.34 -25.44 13.23
C GLN A 422 -10.46 -26.89 12.76
N VAL A 423 -10.08 -27.15 11.53
CA VAL A 423 -9.83 -28.52 11.10
C VAL A 423 -8.47 -28.92 11.63
N ASP A 424 -8.45 -29.75 12.68
CA ASP A 424 -7.22 -30.39 13.15
C ASP A 424 -6.59 -31.15 11.98
N THR A 425 -5.56 -30.60 11.38
CA THR A 425 -4.72 -31.34 10.44
C THR A 425 -3.97 -32.42 11.22
N MET A 426 -4.50 -33.68 11.16
CA MET A 426 -3.82 -34.86 11.66
C MET A 426 -2.54 -35.14 10.86
#